data_b80204b44e57ffac2d13cba70aa23855
#
_entry.id   b80204b44e57ffac2d13cba70aa23855
#
_cell.length_a   1.000
_cell.length_b   1.000
_cell.length_c   1.000
_cell.angle_alpha   90.00
_cell.angle_beta   90.00
_cell.angle_gamma   90.00
#
_symmetry.space_group_name_H-M   'P 1'
#
loop_
_entity.id
_entity.type
_entity.pdbx_description
1 polymer ?
#
loop_
_entity_poly.entity_id
_entity_poly.type
_entity_poly.pdbx_seq_one_letter_code
_entity_poly.pdbx_strand_id
1 'polypeptide(L)'
;MKKSENFWNRNAKRYDRFMRKDRAAYEKLYELIRPVVKARTVLELAAGTGLIAKNIVRAASHIEVTDASEEMITEAKRNNRSAKLHFSVRDMFCLPYADKSFDVVIVSNALHIVPQPEKALAEIRRVLKDDGVLIAPTFTHGNSTLRGRLKLFFMKLVGFPLNSRWSSADYLAFLRQNGWTVRKSAVLKASF
;
A
#
# COMPACT_ATOMS: atom_id res chain seq x y z
N MET A 1 -13.00 -9.86 6.19
CA MET A 1 -12.11 -9.05 7.02
C MET A 1 -11.37 -9.90 8.06
N LYS A 2 -11.98 -10.50 9.07
CA LYS A 2 -11.29 -11.24 10.17
C LYS A 2 -10.21 -12.28 9.76
N LYS A 3 -10.33 -13.01 8.64
CA LYS A 3 -9.30 -13.98 8.22
C LYS A 3 -8.03 -13.31 7.67
N SER A 4 -8.18 -12.19 6.96
CA SER A 4 -7.06 -11.43 6.42
C SER A 4 -6.28 -10.72 7.54
N GLU A 5 -6.98 -10.08 8.48
CA GLU A 5 -6.41 -9.45 9.67
C GLU A 5 -5.58 -10.47 10.47
N ASN A 6 -6.12 -11.66 10.73
CA ASN A 6 -5.42 -12.73 11.47
C ASN A 6 -4.13 -13.20 10.77
N PHE A 7 -4.07 -13.15 9.43
CA PHE A 7 -2.85 -13.45 8.69
C PHE A 7 -1.79 -12.38 8.92
N TRP A 8 -2.16 -11.10 8.79
CA TRP A 8 -1.25 -9.97 8.94
C TRP A 8 -0.76 -9.83 10.38
N ASN A 9 -1.64 -9.98 11.36
CA ASN A 9 -1.29 -9.97 12.78
C ASN A 9 -0.19 -11.00 13.10
N ARG A 10 -0.35 -12.24 12.65
CA ARG A 10 0.65 -13.31 12.90
C ARG A 10 1.98 -13.08 12.20
N ASN A 11 2.02 -12.31 11.11
CA ASN A 11 3.21 -12.13 10.30
C ASN A 11 3.90 -10.78 10.48
N ALA A 12 3.35 -9.85 11.27
CA ALA A 12 3.85 -8.49 11.45
C ALA A 12 5.36 -8.45 11.78
N LYS A 13 5.81 -9.21 12.79
CA LYS A 13 7.23 -9.26 13.21
C LYS A 13 8.20 -9.80 12.15
N ARG A 14 7.69 -10.54 11.15
CA ARG A 14 8.51 -11.15 10.08
C ARG A 14 8.42 -10.38 8.78
N TYR A 15 7.46 -9.46 8.67
CA TYR A 15 7.15 -8.75 7.44
C TYR A 15 8.34 -7.99 6.88
N ASP A 16 9.03 -7.19 7.68
CA ASP A 16 10.21 -6.42 7.23
C ASP A 16 11.36 -7.31 6.75
N ARG A 17 11.54 -8.49 7.36
CA ARG A 17 12.55 -9.46 6.91
C ARG A 17 12.18 -10.01 5.54
N PHE A 18 10.92 -10.25 5.29
CA PHE A 18 10.41 -10.72 4.02
C PHE A 18 10.61 -9.66 2.92
N MET A 19 10.28 -8.40 3.20
CA MET A 19 10.39 -7.29 2.26
C MET A 19 11.84 -6.90 1.93
N ARG A 20 12.81 -7.28 2.76
CA ARG A 20 14.25 -7.02 2.50
C ARG A 20 14.77 -7.62 1.20
N LYS A 21 14.15 -8.68 0.69
CA LYS A 21 14.52 -9.29 -0.60
C LYS A 21 14.30 -8.35 -1.78
N ASP A 22 13.35 -7.45 -1.67
CA ASP A 22 12.98 -6.48 -2.71
C ASP A 22 13.50 -5.07 -2.44
N ARG A 23 14.52 -4.94 -1.57
CA ARG A 23 15.07 -3.65 -1.15
C ARG A 23 15.40 -2.73 -2.33
N ALA A 24 16.02 -3.24 -3.40
CA ALA A 24 16.36 -2.44 -4.57
C ALA A 24 15.13 -1.86 -5.28
N ALA A 25 14.03 -2.62 -5.36
CA ALA A 25 12.78 -2.14 -5.92
C ALA A 25 12.14 -1.07 -5.02
N TYR A 26 12.19 -1.26 -3.69
CA TYR A 26 11.67 -0.29 -2.73
C TYR A 26 12.48 1.00 -2.71
N GLU A 27 13.80 0.97 -2.82
CA GLU A 27 14.62 2.20 -2.92
C GLU A 27 14.21 3.02 -4.15
N LYS A 28 14.05 2.38 -5.32
CA LYS A 28 13.54 3.05 -6.52
C LYS A 28 12.12 3.59 -6.32
N LEU A 29 11.25 2.86 -5.62
CA LEU A 29 9.92 3.32 -5.29
C LEU A 29 9.97 4.59 -4.42
N TYR A 30 10.83 4.63 -3.40
CA TYR A 30 11.01 5.81 -2.55
C TYR A 30 11.51 7.01 -3.36
N GLU A 31 12.45 6.81 -4.29
CA GLU A 31 12.94 7.87 -5.20
C GLU A 31 11.79 8.46 -6.03
N LEU A 32 10.87 7.64 -6.50
CA LEU A 32 9.70 8.08 -7.26
C LEU A 32 8.67 8.82 -6.39
N ILE A 33 8.51 8.42 -5.13
CA ILE A 33 7.52 8.98 -4.20
C ILE A 33 8.00 10.31 -3.60
N ARG A 34 9.26 10.43 -3.19
CA ARG A 34 9.79 11.60 -2.47
C ARG A 34 9.47 12.95 -3.13
N PRO A 35 9.62 13.14 -4.45
CA PRO A 35 9.25 14.40 -5.09
C PRO A 35 7.76 14.71 -5.01
N VAL A 36 6.91 13.68 -5.07
CA VAL A 36 5.44 13.82 -5.04
C VAL A 36 4.94 14.23 -3.67
N VAL A 37 5.56 13.72 -2.60
CA VAL A 37 5.14 14.01 -1.20
C VAL A 37 5.84 15.21 -0.59
N LYS A 38 6.71 15.91 -1.34
CA LYS A 38 7.51 17.03 -0.81
C LYS A 38 6.62 18.13 -0.25
N ALA A 39 6.78 18.42 1.05
CA ALA A 39 6.02 19.43 1.82
C ALA A 39 4.49 19.22 1.79
N ARG A 40 4.01 18.00 1.58
CA ARG A 40 2.59 17.65 1.49
C ARG A 40 2.10 16.85 2.70
N THR A 41 0.79 16.91 2.95
CA THR A 41 0.09 16.01 3.88
C THR A 41 -0.21 14.70 3.19
N VAL A 42 0.17 13.60 3.81
CA VAL A 42 0.11 12.26 3.22
C VAL A 42 -0.72 11.33 4.11
N LEU A 43 -1.54 10.50 3.49
CA LEU A 43 -2.19 9.36 4.12
C LEU A 43 -1.62 8.07 3.49
N GLU A 44 -1.04 7.19 4.29
CA GLU A 44 -0.67 5.84 3.88
C GLU A 44 -1.67 4.83 4.43
N LEU A 45 -2.35 4.11 3.53
CA LEU A 45 -3.34 3.09 3.83
C LEU A 45 -2.74 1.70 3.70
N ALA A 46 -3.17 0.77 4.56
CA ALA A 46 -2.62 -0.58 4.63
C ALA A 46 -1.09 -0.57 4.69
N ALA A 47 -0.56 0.31 5.52
CA ALA A 47 0.86 0.64 5.60
C ALA A 47 1.73 -0.51 6.13
N GLY A 48 1.12 -1.54 6.73
CA GLY A 48 1.83 -2.61 7.39
C GLY A 48 2.74 -2.06 8.49
N THR A 49 4.01 -2.37 8.42
CA THR A 49 5.04 -1.88 9.37
C THR A 49 5.50 -0.44 9.11
N GLY A 50 4.82 0.30 8.20
CA GLY A 50 5.16 1.67 7.85
C GLY A 50 6.46 1.81 7.06
N LEU A 51 6.81 0.81 6.27
CA LEU A 51 8.07 0.77 5.54
C LEU A 51 8.21 1.95 4.57
N ILE A 52 7.16 2.31 3.85
CA ILE A 52 7.19 3.45 2.92
C ILE A 52 7.23 4.76 3.70
N ALA A 53 6.29 4.98 4.63
CA ALA A 53 6.23 6.22 5.43
C ALA A 53 7.57 6.56 6.08
N LYS A 54 8.21 5.59 6.74
CA LYS A 54 9.51 5.76 7.41
C LYS A 54 10.62 6.22 6.45
N ASN A 55 10.58 5.80 5.19
CA ASN A 55 11.60 6.11 4.20
C ASN A 55 11.33 7.40 3.39
N ILE A 56 10.11 7.94 3.45
CA ILE A 56 9.75 9.18 2.76
C ILE A 56 9.47 10.36 3.73
N VAL A 57 9.41 10.12 5.04
CA VAL A 57 8.99 11.09 6.06
C VAL A 57 9.77 12.40 6.03
N ARG A 58 11.05 12.38 5.65
CA ARG A 58 11.86 13.59 5.56
C ARG A 58 11.34 14.57 4.50
N ALA A 59 10.73 14.04 3.43
CA ALA A 59 10.19 14.87 2.34
C ALA A 59 8.80 15.42 2.66
N ALA A 60 7.96 14.66 3.36
CA ALA A 60 6.59 15.06 3.68
C ALA A 60 6.53 16.11 4.80
N SER A 61 5.43 16.86 4.85
CA SER A 61 5.10 17.73 6.00
C SER A 61 4.56 16.89 7.17
N HIS A 62 3.67 15.96 6.88
CA HIS A 62 2.98 15.08 7.83
C HIS A 62 2.54 13.79 7.13
N ILE A 63 2.56 12.66 7.84
CA ILE A 63 2.05 11.38 7.30
C ILE A 63 1.16 10.69 8.35
N GLU A 64 -0.11 10.50 8.02
CA GLU A 64 -0.98 9.56 8.70
C GLU A 64 -0.69 8.14 8.18
N VAL A 65 -0.26 7.25 9.06
CA VAL A 65 0.13 5.87 8.75
C VAL A 65 -0.92 4.93 9.31
N THR A 66 -1.68 4.28 8.45
CA THR A 66 -2.84 3.50 8.87
C THR A 66 -2.80 2.05 8.35
N ASP A 67 -3.25 1.14 9.19
CA ASP A 67 -3.45 -0.26 8.84
C ASP A 67 -4.65 -0.82 9.63
N ALA A 68 -5.31 -1.83 9.12
CA ALA A 68 -6.39 -2.51 9.83
C ALA A 68 -5.86 -3.45 10.94
N SER A 69 -4.60 -3.87 10.86
CA SER A 69 -3.94 -4.75 11.83
C SER A 69 -3.31 -3.94 12.96
N GLU A 70 -3.73 -4.22 14.19
CA GLU A 70 -3.16 -3.61 15.39
C GLU A 70 -1.69 -3.99 15.58
N GLU A 71 -1.32 -5.24 15.26
CA GLU A 71 0.05 -5.73 15.35
C GLU A 71 0.97 -5.07 14.32
N MET A 72 0.46 -4.81 13.11
CA MET A 72 1.21 -4.03 12.10
C MET A 72 1.48 -2.62 12.60
N ILE A 73 0.49 -1.94 13.13
CA ILE A 73 0.64 -0.59 13.70
C ILE A 73 1.59 -0.60 14.90
N THR A 74 1.55 -1.63 15.74
CA THR A 74 2.48 -1.80 16.86
C THR A 74 3.93 -1.93 16.36
N GLU A 75 4.17 -2.76 15.35
CA GLU A 75 5.50 -2.87 14.71
C GLU A 75 5.88 -1.57 13.97
N ALA A 76 4.92 -0.89 13.34
CA ALA A 76 5.16 0.39 12.69
C ALA A 76 5.63 1.48 13.68
N LYS A 77 5.06 1.54 14.87
CA LYS A 77 5.49 2.47 15.94
C LYS A 77 6.89 2.15 16.48
N ARG A 78 7.31 0.88 16.39
CA ARG A 78 8.60 0.45 16.92
C ARG A 78 9.75 1.20 16.25
N ASN A 79 10.64 1.77 17.06
CA ASN A 79 11.80 2.54 16.61
C ASN A 79 11.45 3.81 15.77
N ASN A 80 10.20 4.26 15.77
CA ASN A 80 9.88 5.56 15.18
C ASN A 80 10.43 6.69 16.07
N ARG A 81 11.11 7.65 15.43
CA ARG A 81 11.65 8.87 16.08
C ARG A 81 11.14 10.15 15.43
N SER A 82 10.25 10.05 14.46
CA SER A 82 9.75 11.22 13.73
C SER A 82 8.40 11.66 14.28
N ALA A 83 8.32 12.91 14.71
CA ALA A 83 7.06 13.54 15.10
C ALA A 83 6.09 13.76 13.91
N LYS A 84 6.55 13.61 12.67
CA LYS A 84 5.72 13.74 11.47
C LYS A 84 4.91 12.48 11.13
N LEU A 85 5.17 11.33 11.80
CA LEU A 85 4.47 10.08 11.57
C LEU A 85 3.44 9.82 12.68
N HIS A 86 2.19 9.75 12.30
CA HIS A 86 1.08 9.42 13.18
C HIS A 86 0.50 8.07 12.81
N PHE A 87 0.49 7.13 13.75
CA PHE A 87 0.11 5.75 13.52
C PHE A 87 -1.24 5.45 14.16
N SER A 88 -2.18 4.93 13.38
CA SER A 88 -3.49 4.54 13.90
C SER A 88 -4.05 3.30 13.19
N VAL A 89 -4.85 2.52 13.93
CA VAL A 89 -5.60 1.40 13.35
C VAL A 89 -6.84 1.95 12.67
N ARG A 90 -6.97 1.73 11.35
CA ARG A 90 -8.09 2.24 10.54
C ARG A 90 -8.49 1.24 9.47
N ASP A 91 -9.80 1.20 9.21
CA ASP A 91 -10.36 0.52 8.06
C ASP A 91 -10.33 1.47 6.85
N MET A 92 -9.70 1.04 5.75
CA MET A 92 -9.60 1.83 4.52
C MET A 92 -10.94 2.03 3.81
N PHE A 93 -11.98 1.31 4.21
CA PHE A 93 -13.33 1.45 3.67
C PHE A 93 -14.21 2.48 4.41
N CYS A 94 -13.74 2.97 5.57
CA CYS A 94 -14.44 3.95 6.40
C CYS A 94 -13.41 4.78 7.18
N LEU A 95 -12.90 5.83 6.55
CA LEU A 95 -11.84 6.66 7.10
C LEU A 95 -12.43 7.80 7.94
N PRO A 96 -11.94 8.04 9.17
CA PRO A 96 -12.46 9.10 10.05
C PRO A 96 -11.85 10.48 9.72
N TYR A 97 -11.62 10.73 8.43
CA TYR A 97 -11.08 12.01 7.96
C TYR A 97 -12.13 12.76 7.16
N ALA A 98 -12.11 14.08 7.22
CA ALA A 98 -12.97 14.92 6.40
C ALA A 98 -12.65 14.77 4.90
N ASP A 99 -13.58 15.13 4.06
CA ASP A 99 -13.37 15.20 2.62
C ASP A 99 -12.20 16.13 2.30
N LYS A 100 -11.44 15.79 1.26
CA LYS A 100 -10.35 16.63 0.74
C LYS A 100 -9.29 17.02 1.78
N SER A 101 -8.94 16.09 2.69
CA SER A 101 -7.99 16.33 3.78
C SER A 101 -6.52 16.15 3.37
N PHE A 102 -6.24 15.33 2.36
CA PHE A 102 -4.87 14.94 2.02
C PHE A 102 -4.45 15.37 0.63
N ASP A 103 -3.19 15.80 0.51
CA ASP A 103 -2.58 16.11 -0.79
C ASP A 103 -2.17 14.84 -1.53
N VAL A 104 -1.78 13.79 -0.79
CA VAL A 104 -1.34 12.51 -1.34
C VAL A 104 -1.92 11.36 -0.52
N VAL A 105 -2.46 10.37 -1.19
CA VAL A 105 -2.81 9.07 -0.60
C VAL A 105 -1.92 8.00 -1.20
N ILE A 106 -1.31 7.17 -0.35
CA ILE A 106 -0.49 6.02 -0.75
C ILE A 106 -1.23 4.76 -0.33
N VAL A 107 -1.41 3.82 -1.26
CA VAL A 107 -1.93 2.49 -0.99
C VAL A 107 -1.07 1.45 -1.71
N SER A 108 -0.15 0.83 -0.97
CA SER A 108 0.85 -0.07 -1.55
C SER A 108 0.50 -1.54 -1.28
N ASN A 109 0.48 -2.34 -2.35
CA ASN A 109 0.28 -3.79 -2.28
C ASN A 109 -0.99 -4.22 -1.52
N ALA A 110 -2.04 -3.39 -1.52
CA ALA A 110 -3.28 -3.64 -0.80
C ALA A 110 -4.48 -3.89 -1.72
N LEU A 111 -4.64 -3.13 -2.81
CA LEU A 111 -5.83 -3.22 -3.65
C LEU A 111 -6.10 -4.62 -4.21
N HIS A 112 -5.06 -5.43 -4.46
CA HIS A 112 -5.21 -6.79 -4.97
C HIS A 112 -5.59 -7.82 -3.89
N ILE A 113 -5.52 -7.46 -2.61
CA ILE A 113 -5.83 -8.35 -1.49
C ILE A 113 -7.13 -7.99 -0.76
N VAL A 114 -7.67 -6.79 -0.97
CA VAL A 114 -8.94 -6.40 -0.37
C VAL A 114 -10.14 -6.92 -1.18
N PRO A 115 -11.28 -7.21 -0.53
CA PRO A 115 -12.44 -7.84 -1.20
C PRO A 115 -13.19 -6.88 -2.14
N GLN A 116 -13.13 -5.58 -1.92
CA GLN A 116 -13.88 -4.54 -2.64
C GLN A 116 -12.97 -3.35 -2.95
N PRO A 117 -11.99 -3.50 -3.87
CA PRO A 117 -11.02 -2.44 -4.14
C PRO A 117 -11.65 -1.16 -4.72
N GLU A 118 -12.81 -1.25 -5.39
CA GLU A 118 -13.57 -0.10 -5.89
C GLU A 118 -14.09 0.79 -4.73
N LYS A 119 -14.55 0.19 -3.63
CA LYS A 119 -14.99 0.94 -2.44
C LYS A 119 -13.80 1.63 -1.76
N ALA A 120 -12.64 0.96 -1.69
CA ALA A 120 -11.43 1.59 -1.20
C ALA A 120 -11.04 2.80 -2.07
N LEU A 121 -11.11 2.67 -3.40
CA LEU A 121 -10.83 3.78 -4.33
C LEU A 121 -11.83 4.94 -4.19
N ALA A 122 -13.11 4.66 -3.91
CA ALA A 122 -14.12 5.69 -3.67
C ALA A 122 -13.81 6.47 -2.37
N GLU A 123 -13.46 5.76 -1.29
CA GLU A 123 -13.12 6.38 -0.02
C GLU A 123 -11.79 7.17 -0.10
N ILE A 124 -10.80 6.65 -0.82
CA ILE A 124 -9.57 7.37 -1.14
C ILE A 124 -9.89 8.68 -1.88
N ARG A 125 -10.78 8.64 -2.88
CA ARG A 125 -11.19 9.83 -3.62
C ARG A 125 -11.85 10.87 -2.72
N ARG A 126 -12.67 10.46 -1.77
CA ARG A 126 -13.33 11.36 -0.83
C ARG A 126 -12.34 12.15 0.01
N VAL A 127 -11.33 11.47 0.56
CA VAL A 127 -10.36 12.13 1.45
C VAL A 127 -9.23 12.86 0.71
N LEU A 128 -9.06 12.60 -0.58
CA LEU A 128 -8.04 13.25 -1.42
C LEU A 128 -8.54 14.61 -1.92
N LYS A 129 -7.69 15.63 -1.89
CA LYS A 129 -7.97 16.95 -2.47
C LYS A 129 -8.21 16.86 -3.98
N ASP A 130 -8.84 17.87 -4.59
CA ASP A 130 -9.19 17.87 -6.02
C ASP A 130 -7.96 17.76 -6.93
N ASP A 131 -6.85 18.39 -6.53
CA ASP A 131 -5.54 18.31 -7.20
C ASP A 131 -4.62 17.23 -6.61
N GLY A 132 -5.13 16.46 -5.68
CA GLY A 132 -4.40 15.44 -4.95
C GLY A 132 -3.94 14.26 -5.82
N VAL A 133 -2.98 13.52 -5.32
CA VAL A 133 -2.34 12.42 -6.05
C VAL A 133 -2.52 11.10 -5.31
N LEU A 134 -3.04 10.10 -6.01
CA LEU A 134 -3.01 8.70 -5.56
C LEU A 134 -1.72 8.02 -6.04
N ILE A 135 -0.98 7.39 -5.12
CA ILE A 135 0.16 6.52 -5.39
C ILE A 135 -0.23 5.09 -5.00
N ALA A 136 -0.40 4.23 -5.97
CA ALA A 136 -0.94 2.88 -5.77
C ALA A 136 -0.06 1.78 -6.39
N PRO A 137 1.17 1.57 -5.90
CA PRO A 137 1.99 0.46 -6.38
C PRO A 137 1.39 -0.88 -5.98
N THR A 138 1.50 -1.87 -6.85
CA THR A 138 1.01 -3.22 -6.61
C THR A 138 1.89 -4.26 -7.28
N PHE A 139 1.92 -5.46 -6.72
CA PHE A 139 2.51 -6.60 -7.42
C PHE A 139 1.60 -7.00 -8.58
N THR A 140 2.19 -7.10 -9.76
CA THR A 140 1.50 -7.58 -10.95
C THR A 140 2.10 -8.91 -11.39
N HIS A 141 1.24 -9.81 -11.84
CA HIS A 141 1.67 -11.10 -12.35
C HIS A 141 1.79 -11.01 -13.87
N GLY A 142 3.02 -10.89 -14.38
CA GLY A 142 3.31 -11.13 -15.80
C GLY A 142 2.99 -12.59 -16.17
N ASN A 143 3.17 -12.96 -17.44
CA ASN A 143 2.94 -14.33 -17.92
C ASN A 143 3.56 -15.34 -16.97
N SER A 144 2.72 -15.97 -16.17
CA SER A 144 3.14 -16.80 -15.04
C SER A 144 3.84 -18.06 -15.56
N THR A 145 5.15 -18.13 -15.35
CA THR A 145 5.90 -19.38 -15.49
C THR A 145 5.32 -20.47 -14.58
N LEU A 146 5.52 -21.73 -14.90
CA LEU A 146 5.07 -22.86 -14.07
C LEU A 146 5.51 -22.71 -12.60
N ARG A 147 6.71 -22.15 -12.38
CA ARG A 147 7.23 -21.82 -11.03
C ARG A 147 6.41 -20.74 -10.32
N GLY A 148 5.94 -19.73 -11.04
CA GLY A 148 5.06 -18.69 -10.48
C GLY A 148 3.70 -19.23 -10.07
N ARG A 149 3.12 -20.14 -10.87
CA ARG A 149 1.85 -20.82 -10.53
C ARG A 149 1.97 -21.67 -9.27
N LEU A 150 3.07 -22.42 -9.14
CA LEU A 150 3.34 -23.25 -7.96
C LEU A 150 3.56 -22.38 -6.71
N LYS A 151 4.27 -21.27 -6.81
CA LYS A 151 4.47 -20.30 -5.71
C LYS A 151 3.15 -19.70 -5.23
N LEU A 152 2.26 -19.30 -6.15
CA LEU A 152 0.93 -18.80 -5.83
C LEU A 152 0.05 -19.86 -5.14
N PHE A 153 0.17 -21.12 -5.54
CA PHE A 153 -0.52 -22.24 -4.87
C PHE A 153 -0.06 -22.36 -3.41
N PHE A 154 1.25 -22.33 -3.15
CA PHE A 154 1.78 -22.36 -1.78
C PHE A 154 1.40 -21.12 -0.96
N MET A 155 1.39 -19.93 -1.55
CA MET A 155 0.91 -18.72 -0.86
C MET A 155 -0.55 -18.84 -0.44
N LYS A 156 -1.39 -19.44 -1.27
CA LYS A 156 -2.80 -19.72 -0.96
C LYS A 156 -2.94 -20.74 0.18
N LEU A 157 -2.08 -21.76 0.20
CA LEU A 157 -2.05 -22.80 1.26
C LEU A 157 -1.69 -22.21 2.63
N VAL A 158 -0.80 -21.20 2.69
CA VAL A 158 -0.43 -20.50 3.94
C VAL A 158 -1.41 -19.38 4.31
N GLY A 159 -2.53 -19.26 3.57
CA GLY A 159 -3.62 -18.34 3.89
C GLY A 159 -3.41 -16.90 3.43
N PHE A 160 -2.51 -16.65 2.48
CA PHE A 160 -2.32 -15.31 1.92
C PHE A 160 -3.61 -14.85 1.21
N PRO A 161 -4.19 -13.69 1.57
CA PRO A 161 -5.45 -13.20 1.03
C PRO A 161 -5.26 -12.58 -0.36
N LEU A 162 -5.22 -13.39 -1.41
CA LEU A 162 -5.14 -12.91 -2.79
C LEU A 162 -6.54 -12.91 -3.42
N ASN A 163 -7.12 -11.74 -3.62
CA ASN A 163 -8.46 -11.59 -4.22
C ASN A 163 -8.40 -11.29 -5.72
N SER A 164 -7.42 -10.49 -6.18
CA SER A 164 -7.29 -10.13 -7.59
C SER A 164 -5.91 -10.49 -8.13
N ARG A 165 -5.89 -10.97 -9.38
CA ARG A 165 -4.65 -11.27 -10.12
C ARG A 165 -4.62 -10.37 -11.35
N TRP A 166 -3.93 -9.27 -11.25
CA TRP A 166 -3.80 -8.34 -12.35
C TRP A 166 -2.45 -8.49 -13.07
N SER A 167 -2.48 -8.45 -14.39
CA SER A 167 -1.32 -7.99 -15.15
C SER A 167 -1.14 -6.49 -14.95
N SER A 168 -0.01 -5.95 -15.39
CA SER A 168 0.19 -4.48 -15.35
C SER A 168 -0.87 -3.74 -16.18
N ALA A 169 -1.28 -4.30 -17.32
CA ALA A 169 -2.31 -3.72 -18.19
C ALA A 169 -3.68 -3.75 -17.51
N ASP A 170 -4.07 -4.90 -16.90
CA ASP A 170 -5.36 -5.05 -16.22
C ASP A 170 -5.46 -4.10 -15.02
N TYR A 171 -4.37 -3.95 -14.26
CA TYR A 171 -4.36 -3.03 -13.13
C TYR A 171 -4.54 -1.56 -13.55
N LEU A 172 -3.86 -1.13 -14.62
CA LEU A 172 -4.04 0.20 -15.15
C LEU A 172 -5.45 0.41 -15.73
N ALA A 173 -6.01 -0.61 -16.37
CA ALA A 173 -7.39 -0.60 -16.86
C ALA A 173 -8.38 -0.49 -15.69
N PHE A 174 -8.19 -1.27 -14.62
CA PHE A 174 -9.00 -1.20 -13.40
C PHE A 174 -9.01 0.22 -12.79
N LEU A 175 -7.86 0.87 -12.67
CA LEU A 175 -7.79 2.24 -12.16
C LEU A 175 -8.57 3.22 -13.04
N ARG A 176 -8.41 3.12 -14.38
CA ARG A 176 -9.13 3.99 -15.33
C ARG A 176 -10.64 3.77 -15.29
N GLN A 177 -11.10 2.52 -15.25
CA GLN A 177 -12.54 2.17 -15.13
C GLN A 177 -13.17 2.73 -13.86
N ASN A 178 -12.37 2.90 -12.80
CA ASN A 178 -12.80 3.55 -11.57
C ASN A 178 -12.56 5.07 -11.57
N GLY A 179 -12.39 5.68 -12.76
CA GLY A 179 -12.33 7.13 -12.95
C GLY A 179 -11.00 7.78 -12.55
N TRP A 180 -9.91 7.01 -12.48
CA TRP A 180 -8.58 7.55 -12.20
C TRP A 180 -7.79 7.83 -13.47
N THR A 181 -7.22 9.02 -13.57
CA THR A 181 -6.28 9.37 -14.64
C THR A 181 -4.88 8.94 -14.24
N VAL A 182 -4.31 7.98 -14.97
CA VAL A 182 -2.94 7.51 -14.74
C VAL A 182 -1.96 8.48 -15.39
N ARG A 183 -1.32 9.32 -14.59
CA ARG A 183 -0.31 10.31 -15.06
C ARG A 183 1.07 9.68 -15.28
N LYS A 184 1.44 8.69 -14.47
CA LYS A 184 2.74 8.01 -14.54
C LYS A 184 2.60 6.56 -14.12
N SER A 185 3.28 5.67 -14.82
CA SER A 185 3.43 4.28 -14.41
C SER A 185 4.89 3.84 -14.60
N ALA A 186 5.33 2.92 -13.75
CA ALA A 186 6.66 2.31 -13.85
C ALA A 186 6.57 0.85 -13.42
N VAL A 187 7.32 -0.01 -14.09
CA VAL A 187 7.48 -1.42 -13.68
C VAL A 187 8.82 -1.56 -12.99
N LEU A 188 8.79 -1.93 -11.72
CA LEU A 188 9.99 -2.21 -10.92
C LEU A 188 10.16 -3.72 -10.81
N LYS A 189 11.36 -4.20 -11.09
CA LYS A 189 11.66 -5.64 -10.99
C LYS A 189 11.77 -6.03 -9.51
N ALA A 190 10.86 -6.87 -9.06
CA ALA A 190 10.84 -7.45 -7.71
C ALA A 190 11.04 -8.97 -7.78
N SER A 191 11.30 -9.60 -6.64
CA SER A 191 11.52 -11.06 -6.52
C SER A 191 10.23 -11.88 -6.48
N PHE A 192 9.08 -11.21 -6.57
CA PHE A 192 7.75 -11.82 -6.59
C PHE A 192 7.19 -11.88 -7.99
#